data_a314109deb1438aedb7882dd90dfeac9
#
_entry.id   a314109deb1438aedb7882dd90dfeac9
#
_cell.length_a   1.000
_cell.length_b   1.000
_cell.length_c   1.000
_cell.angle_alpha   90.00
_cell.angle_beta   90.00
_cell.angle_gamma   90.00
#
_symmetry.space_group_name_H-M   'P 1'
#
loop_
_entity.id
_entity.type
_entity.pdbx_description
1 polymer ?
#
loop_
_entity_poly.entity_id
_entity_poly.type
_entity_poly.pdbx_seq_one_letter_code
_entity_poly.pdbx_strand_id
1 'polypeptide(L)'
;MTLTTDWSLPETAARRDRFYAASQRKFVPFEDPMVFRKGQMQYLWDAEGNKYTDLLGMNVCISVGHSHPRVVTAAMEQAQELTHCTTMFYHPVPAHFAEELAATLPNPNGDIDWVVHFTNSGSEAVDLAMTMARSYTGNLDLLALRTAYHGPTAAAQSVTGISGWRHPGMPGNVAFVAEPNQYRGIFGENAGAAPYLDEVERTIQSATSGRVAGMLVESVQGYGGIIAMPPGYMSGAAERIRAAGGLYIADEVQSGFGRTGDHMWGFEADGVIPDIVVMAKGIGNGFPLGAVVTRKEIAAPMAEKFMFHTYGANPTACAAGRAVLQVIAEDRVQDNARIVGAALLERLQDLKQRHTVIGDVRGHGLMLAFEMVRDRATKEPDRDTTSAVFEACRESRLILSKSGPYQSCLRMVPPMCLSLDDVDRVADGLDRAFQTAARP
;
A
#
# COMPACT_ATOMS: atom_id res chain seq x y z
N MET A 1 3.68 -27.45 -27.27
CA MET A 1 2.99 -26.39 -28.02
C MET A 1 3.36 -25.05 -27.35
N THR A 2 4.09 -24.18 -28.01
CA THR A 2 4.46 -22.89 -27.44
C THR A 2 3.25 -21.97 -27.55
N LEU A 3 2.79 -21.41 -26.46
CA LEU A 3 1.74 -20.40 -26.45
C LEU A 3 2.26 -19.16 -27.20
N THR A 4 1.56 -18.74 -28.25
CA THR A 4 1.86 -17.50 -28.95
C THR A 4 1.01 -16.38 -28.38
N THR A 5 1.64 -15.22 -28.12
CA THR A 5 0.95 -14.03 -27.60
C THR A 5 1.17 -12.89 -28.57
N ASP A 6 0.07 -12.30 -29.07
CA ASP A 6 0.11 -11.05 -29.79
C ASP A 6 0.19 -9.90 -28.79
N TRP A 7 1.24 -9.09 -28.90
CA TRP A 7 1.53 -7.96 -28.01
C TRP A 7 1.02 -6.63 -28.57
N SER A 8 0.32 -6.65 -29.72
CA SER A 8 -0.23 -5.42 -30.29
C SER A 8 -1.34 -4.83 -29.41
N LEU A 9 -1.35 -3.50 -29.30
CA LEU A 9 -2.37 -2.78 -28.54
C LEU A 9 -3.78 -3.02 -29.12
N PRO A 10 -4.02 -2.95 -30.46
CA PRO A 10 -5.36 -3.15 -31.01
C PRO A 10 -5.95 -4.52 -30.66
N GLU A 11 -5.18 -5.59 -30.80
CA GLU A 11 -5.63 -6.95 -30.50
C GLU A 11 -5.85 -7.14 -29.00
N THR A 12 -4.95 -6.62 -28.16
CA THR A 12 -5.09 -6.67 -26.68
C THR A 12 -6.35 -5.90 -26.23
N ALA A 13 -6.59 -4.71 -26.77
CA ALA A 13 -7.77 -3.91 -26.47
C ALA A 13 -9.06 -4.62 -26.89
N ALA A 14 -9.13 -5.16 -28.12
CA ALA A 14 -10.30 -5.90 -28.59
C ALA A 14 -10.63 -7.12 -27.72
N ARG A 15 -9.61 -7.86 -27.28
CA ARG A 15 -9.81 -9.01 -26.35
C ARG A 15 -10.27 -8.55 -24.97
N ARG A 16 -9.70 -7.48 -24.41
CA ARG A 16 -10.15 -6.90 -23.13
C ARG A 16 -11.59 -6.45 -23.21
N ASP A 17 -11.95 -5.74 -24.30
CA ASP A 17 -13.32 -5.21 -24.49
C ASP A 17 -14.35 -6.33 -24.61
N ARG A 18 -13.97 -7.43 -25.22
CA ARG A 18 -14.86 -8.58 -25.42
C ARG A 18 -14.99 -9.47 -24.18
N PHE A 19 -13.90 -9.71 -23.46
CA PHE A 19 -13.85 -10.80 -22.47
C PHE A 19 -13.67 -10.34 -21.03
N TYR A 20 -13.21 -9.12 -20.76
CA TYR A 20 -13.10 -8.61 -19.38
C TYR A 20 -14.43 -8.02 -18.91
N ALA A 21 -14.74 -8.22 -17.63
CA ALA A 21 -15.88 -7.55 -17.00
C ALA A 21 -15.73 -6.01 -17.08
N ALA A 22 -16.85 -5.31 -17.20
CA ALA A 22 -16.84 -3.84 -17.33
C ALA A 22 -16.09 -3.12 -16.19
N SER A 23 -16.16 -3.67 -14.97
CA SER A 23 -15.43 -3.16 -13.80
C SER A 23 -13.91 -3.17 -13.99
N GLN A 24 -13.36 -4.23 -14.59
CA GLN A 24 -11.92 -4.32 -14.87
C GLN A 24 -11.50 -3.45 -16.07
N ARG A 25 -12.38 -3.31 -17.08
CA ARG A 25 -12.13 -2.47 -18.26
C ARG A 25 -12.08 -0.99 -17.92
N LYS A 26 -12.89 -0.55 -16.96
CA LYS A 26 -12.96 0.86 -16.51
C LYS A 26 -11.64 1.35 -15.90
N PHE A 27 -10.77 0.45 -15.44
CA PHE A 27 -9.53 0.80 -14.77
C PHE A 27 -8.37 0.92 -15.77
N VAL A 28 -8.43 1.92 -16.65
CA VAL A 28 -7.33 2.30 -17.57
C VAL A 28 -6.83 3.67 -17.13
N PRO A 29 -5.55 3.81 -16.74
CA PRO A 29 -5.06 5.04 -16.15
C PRO A 29 -4.86 6.16 -17.17
N PHE A 30 -4.38 5.85 -18.38
CA PHE A 30 -4.09 6.80 -19.45
C PHE A 30 -5.19 6.78 -20.52
N GLU A 31 -5.38 7.91 -21.20
CA GLU A 31 -6.33 8.02 -22.34
C GLU A 31 -5.95 7.05 -23.46
N ASP A 32 -4.64 7.01 -23.80
CA ASP A 32 -4.10 5.99 -24.70
C ASP A 32 -3.56 4.80 -23.88
N PRO A 33 -4.20 3.64 -23.91
CA PRO A 33 -3.74 2.47 -23.17
C PRO A 33 -2.34 2.00 -23.56
N MET A 34 -1.64 1.40 -22.62
CA MET A 34 -0.27 0.91 -22.81
C MET A 34 -0.21 -0.61 -22.67
N VAL A 35 0.65 -1.24 -23.47
CA VAL A 35 0.98 -2.68 -23.35
C VAL A 35 2.42 -2.81 -22.90
N PHE A 36 2.62 -3.21 -21.64
CA PHE A 36 3.96 -3.51 -21.13
C PHE A 36 4.33 -4.96 -21.41
N ARG A 37 5.52 -5.16 -21.98
CA ARG A 37 6.04 -6.46 -22.34
C ARG A 37 7.15 -6.95 -21.42
N LYS A 38 7.94 -6.03 -20.85
CA LYS A 38 9.10 -6.34 -20.02
C LYS A 38 9.17 -5.41 -18.82
N GLY A 39 9.55 -5.94 -17.67
CA GLY A 39 9.97 -5.20 -16.48
C GLY A 39 11.34 -5.67 -16.01
N GLN A 40 12.21 -4.76 -15.59
CA GLN A 40 13.50 -5.07 -14.99
C GLN A 40 13.90 -3.97 -14.00
N MET A 41 14.08 -4.34 -12.76
CA MET A 41 14.40 -3.45 -11.65
C MET A 41 13.37 -2.29 -11.55
N GLN A 42 13.77 -1.03 -11.69
CA GLN A 42 12.88 0.14 -11.65
C GLN A 42 12.30 0.53 -13.02
N TYR A 43 12.46 -0.28 -14.05
CA TYR A 43 12.09 0.07 -15.40
C TYR A 43 11.07 -0.89 -16.01
N LEU A 44 10.24 -0.32 -16.90
CA LEU A 44 9.30 -1.03 -17.75
C LEU A 44 9.59 -0.76 -19.22
N TRP A 45 9.24 -1.70 -20.09
CA TRP A 45 9.27 -1.52 -21.54
C TRP A 45 7.92 -1.89 -22.12
N ASP A 46 7.41 -1.01 -22.98
CA ASP A 46 6.20 -1.29 -23.77
C ASP A 46 6.47 -2.30 -24.90
N ALA A 47 5.41 -2.59 -25.67
CA ALA A 47 5.50 -3.55 -26.79
C ALA A 47 6.40 -3.02 -27.92
N GLU A 48 6.54 -1.72 -28.07
CA GLU A 48 7.39 -1.03 -29.05
C GLU A 48 8.85 -0.91 -28.60
N GLY A 49 9.16 -1.30 -27.37
CA GLY A 49 10.51 -1.26 -26.79
C GLY A 49 10.89 0.07 -26.14
N ASN A 50 9.95 0.98 -25.96
CA ASN A 50 10.19 2.21 -25.22
C ASN A 50 10.37 1.93 -23.74
N LYS A 51 11.40 2.52 -23.13
CA LYS A 51 11.74 2.38 -21.71
C LYS A 51 11.08 3.46 -20.87
N TYR A 52 10.47 3.07 -19.77
CA TYR A 52 9.83 3.94 -18.77
C TYR A 52 10.44 3.72 -17.39
N THR A 53 10.54 4.78 -16.59
CA THR A 53 10.79 4.65 -15.14
C THR A 53 9.47 4.41 -14.45
N ASP A 54 9.38 3.29 -13.71
CA ASP A 54 8.17 2.94 -12.96
C ASP A 54 8.15 3.67 -11.62
N LEU A 55 7.36 4.73 -11.50
CA LEU A 55 7.11 5.43 -10.24
C LEU A 55 5.79 4.97 -9.58
N LEU A 56 5.18 3.90 -10.09
CA LEU A 56 3.97 3.28 -9.54
C LEU A 56 4.25 1.99 -8.77
N GLY A 57 5.37 1.28 -9.10
CA GLY A 57 5.67 -0.03 -8.55
C GLY A 57 4.55 -1.03 -8.76
N MET A 58 3.79 -0.93 -9.88
CA MET A 58 2.56 -1.68 -10.13
C MET A 58 1.62 -1.68 -8.91
N ASN A 59 1.23 -0.48 -8.47
CA ASN A 59 0.47 -0.25 -7.24
C ASN A 59 1.19 -0.75 -5.98
N VAL A 60 2.50 -0.45 -5.87
CA VAL A 60 3.36 -0.81 -4.71
C VAL A 60 3.65 -2.31 -4.61
N CYS A 61 3.17 -3.14 -5.56
CA CYS A 61 3.40 -4.58 -5.53
C CYS A 61 4.86 -4.96 -5.80
N ILE A 62 5.58 -4.14 -6.57
CA ILE A 62 7.00 -4.35 -6.86
C ILE A 62 7.82 -3.59 -5.84
N SER A 63 8.34 -4.31 -4.86
CA SER A 63 9.14 -3.74 -3.76
C SER A 63 10.62 -3.65 -4.12
N VAL A 64 11.27 -4.77 -4.44
CA VAL A 64 12.72 -4.85 -4.66
C VAL A 64 13.14 -4.74 -6.12
N GLY A 65 12.17 -4.67 -7.04
CA GLY A 65 12.41 -4.48 -8.47
C GLY A 65 11.69 -5.49 -9.35
N HIS A 66 11.32 -5.04 -10.56
CA HIS A 66 10.71 -5.92 -11.57
C HIS A 66 11.65 -7.05 -11.93
N SER A 67 11.11 -8.26 -11.98
CA SER A 67 11.85 -9.47 -12.36
C SER A 67 13.21 -9.59 -11.63
N HIS A 68 13.23 -9.23 -10.33
CA HIS A 68 14.43 -9.29 -9.53
C HIS A 68 15.02 -10.72 -9.58
N PRO A 69 16.30 -10.92 -9.99
CA PRO A 69 16.84 -12.23 -10.29
C PRO A 69 16.67 -13.24 -9.15
N ARG A 70 17.02 -12.83 -7.91
CA ARG A 70 16.93 -13.73 -6.73
C ARG A 70 15.49 -14.14 -6.44
N VAL A 71 14.54 -13.22 -6.54
CA VAL A 71 13.11 -13.50 -6.29
C VAL A 71 12.54 -14.45 -7.34
N VAL A 72 12.84 -14.18 -8.63
CA VAL A 72 12.40 -15.06 -9.73
C VAL A 72 13.02 -16.44 -9.63
N THR A 73 14.33 -16.52 -9.35
CA THR A 73 15.03 -17.80 -9.19
C THR A 73 14.41 -18.63 -8.06
N ALA A 74 14.25 -18.07 -6.87
CA ALA A 74 13.67 -18.78 -5.72
C ALA A 74 12.25 -19.30 -6.00
N ALA A 75 11.41 -18.48 -6.63
CA ALA A 75 10.06 -18.89 -7.00
C ALA A 75 10.05 -20.00 -8.05
N MET A 76 10.90 -19.90 -9.08
CA MET A 76 10.94 -20.87 -10.18
C MET A 76 11.53 -22.20 -9.74
N GLU A 77 12.58 -22.23 -8.92
CA GLU A 77 13.14 -23.46 -8.34
C GLU A 77 12.07 -24.18 -7.51
N GLN A 78 11.38 -23.46 -6.62
CA GLN A 78 10.30 -24.04 -5.84
C GLN A 78 9.14 -24.54 -6.71
N ALA A 79 8.77 -23.81 -7.76
CA ALA A 79 7.70 -24.22 -8.66
C ALA A 79 8.05 -25.48 -9.47
N GLN A 80 9.33 -25.68 -9.79
CA GLN A 80 9.81 -26.89 -10.46
C GLN A 80 9.80 -28.12 -9.54
N GLU A 81 10.05 -27.92 -8.26
CA GLU A 81 10.04 -29.00 -7.27
C GLU A 81 8.62 -29.36 -6.83
N LEU A 82 7.86 -28.39 -6.34
CA LEU A 82 6.46 -28.52 -5.95
C LEU A 82 5.75 -27.16 -6.00
N THR A 83 4.91 -26.96 -7.01
CA THR A 83 4.23 -25.69 -7.27
C THR A 83 3.28 -25.29 -6.17
N HIS A 84 2.55 -26.25 -5.57
CA HIS A 84 1.54 -26.00 -4.56
C HIS A 84 1.45 -27.14 -3.54
N CYS A 85 1.36 -26.75 -2.27
CA CYS A 85 1.07 -27.63 -1.16
C CYS A 85 0.13 -26.90 -0.20
N THR A 86 -1.03 -27.47 0.10
CA THR A 86 -1.96 -26.85 1.05
C THR A 86 -1.44 -27.01 2.47
N THR A 87 -1.86 -26.11 3.38
CA THR A 87 -1.49 -26.15 4.80
C THR A 87 -1.99 -27.39 5.55
N MET A 88 -2.75 -28.26 4.88
CA MET A 88 -3.10 -29.59 5.39
C MET A 88 -1.89 -30.53 5.46
N PHE A 89 -0.85 -30.26 4.70
CA PHE A 89 0.40 -30.97 4.67
C PHE A 89 1.55 -30.06 5.07
N TYR A 90 2.57 -30.62 5.71
CA TYR A 90 3.74 -29.88 6.12
C TYR A 90 4.66 -29.58 4.94
N HIS A 91 5.07 -28.34 4.81
CA HIS A 91 6.06 -27.89 3.84
C HIS A 91 7.04 -26.92 4.51
N PRO A 92 8.37 -27.09 4.35
CA PRO A 92 9.35 -26.28 5.08
C PRO A 92 9.36 -24.81 4.67
N VAL A 93 9.19 -24.49 3.39
CA VAL A 93 9.32 -23.13 2.88
C VAL A 93 8.35 -22.15 3.54
N PRO A 94 7.03 -22.41 3.61
CA PRO A 94 6.14 -21.50 4.36
C PRO A 94 6.45 -21.42 5.85
N ALA A 95 6.92 -22.53 6.46
CA ALA A 95 7.25 -22.55 7.90
C ALA A 95 8.46 -21.64 8.20
N HIS A 96 9.52 -21.75 7.40
CA HIS A 96 10.67 -20.84 7.50
C HIS A 96 10.29 -19.40 7.21
N PHE A 97 9.44 -19.16 6.20
CA PHE A 97 9.00 -17.80 5.90
C PHE A 97 8.18 -17.19 7.04
N ALA A 98 7.33 -17.99 7.71
CA ALA A 98 6.59 -17.52 8.89
C ALA A 98 7.54 -17.09 10.04
N GLU A 99 8.58 -17.89 10.31
CA GLU A 99 9.61 -17.57 11.31
C GLU A 99 10.38 -16.30 10.92
N GLU A 100 10.87 -16.23 9.69
CA GLU A 100 11.62 -15.07 9.16
C GLU A 100 10.77 -13.79 9.17
N LEU A 101 9.49 -13.88 8.80
CA LEU A 101 8.56 -12.74 8.81
C LEU A 101 8.23 -12.29 10.24
N ALA A 102 7.94 -13.22 11.14
CA ALA A 102 7.71 -12.92 12.55
C ALA A 102 8.92 -12.25 13.22
N ALA A 103 10.13 -12.65 12.86
CA ALA A 103 11.37 -12.06 13.37
C ALA A 103 11.59 -10.60 12.94
N THR A 104 10.87 -10.10 11.91
CA THR A 104 10.94 -8.69 11.51
C THR A 104 10.08 -7.76 12.37
N LEU A 105 9.18 -8.31 13.19
CA LEU A 105 8.28 -7.53 14.04
C LEU A 105 8.97 -7.14 15.36
N PRO A 106 8.64 -5.97 15.93
CA PRO A 106 9.24 -5.54 17.20
C PRO A 106 8.84 -6.49 18.33
N ASN A 107 9.86 -6.91 19.10
CA ASN A 107 9.69 -7.72 20.31
C ASN A 107 10.71 -7.28 21.36
N PRO A 108 10.57 -6.06 21.92
CA PRO A 108 11.61 -5.44 22.75
C PRO A 108 11.91 -6.21 24.05
N ASN A 109 10.94 -6.92 24.59
CA ASN A 109 11.09 -7.67 25.83
C ASN A 109 11.26 -9.18 25.61
N GLY A 110 11.13 -9.66 24.36
CA GLY A 110 11.17 -11.09 24.03
C GLY A 110 9.95 -11.88 24.50
N ASP A 111 8.84 -11.22 24.86
CA ASP A 111 7.63 -11.80 25.45
C ASP A 111 6.44 -11.90 24.48
N ILE A 112 6.62 -11.45 23.23
CA ILE A 112 5.58 -11.51 22.22
C ILE A 112 5.78 -12.73 21.31
N ASP A 113 4.85 -13.68 21.39
CA ASP A 113 4.76 -14.81 20.47
C ASP A 113 4.01 -14.37 19.20
N TRP A 114 4.74 -13.88 18.19
CA TRP A 114 4.19 -13.57 16.88
C TRP A 114 3.86 -14.84 16.11
N VAL A 115 2.65 -14.91 15.53
CA VAL A 115 2.20 -15.99 14.65
C VAL A 115 1.69 -15.43 13.34
N VAL A 116 1.85 -16.22 12.26
CA VAL A 116 1.56 -15.81 10.89
C VAL A 116 0.42 -16.64 10.32
N HIS A 117 -0.53 -15.97 9.69
CA HIS A 117 -1.54 -16.59 8.84
C HIS A 117 -1.39 -16.04 7.40
N PHE A 118 -1.00 -16.88 6.46
CA PHE A 118 -0.82 -16.49 5.07
C PHE A 118 -2.15 -16.42 4.32
N THR A 119 -2.27 -15.42 3.44
CA THR A 119 -3.38 -15.20 2.51
C THR A 119 -2.83 -14.94 1.10
N ASN A 120 -3.71 -14.66 0.12
CA ASN A 120 -3.28 -14.43 -1.27
C ASN A 120 -3.35 -12.95 -1.68
N SER A 121 -3.93 -12.12 -0.83
CA SER A 121 -4.12 -10.69 -1.09
C SER A 121 -4.26 -9.88 0.19
N GLY A 122 -4.07 -8.56 0.09
CA GLY A 122 -4.32 -7.63 1.19
C GLY A 122 -5.78 -7.61 1.62
N SER A 123 -6.72 -7.79 0.68
CA SER A 123 -8.15 -7.81 1.02
C SER A 123 -8.54 -9.02 1.86
N GLU A 124 -8.02 -10.22 1.53
CA GLU A 124 -8.19 -11.41 2.36
C GLU A 124 -7.53 -11.22 3.73
N ALA A 125 -6.35 -10.60 3.77
CA ALA A 125 -5.66 -10.32 5.03
C ALA A 125 -6.45 -9.33 5.90
N VAL A 126 -7.05 -8.29 5.33
CA VAL A 126 -7.94 -7.35 6.05
C VAL A 126 -9.19 -8.06 6.57
N ASP A 127 -9.86 -8.86 5.74
CA ASP A 127 -11.04 -9.63 6.15
C ASP A 127 -10.72 -10.57 7.33
N LEU A 128 -9.57 -11.23 7.26
CA LEU A 128 -9.08 -12.11 8.31
C LEU A 128 -8.76 -11.33 9.60
N ALA A 129 -8.05 -10.20 9.51
CA ALA A 129 -7.71 -9.35 10.64
C ALA A 129 -8.97 -8.83 11.38
N MET A 130 -9.98 -8.38 10.62
CA MET A 130 -11.26 -7.96 11.17
C MET A 130 -12.00 -9.12 11.87
N THR A 131 -11.94 -10.32 11.28
CA THR A 131 -12.53 -11.52 11.86
C THR A 131 -11.80 -11.93 13.17
N MET A 132 -10.47 -11.89 13.18
CA MET A 132 -9.67 -12.15 14.39
C MET A 132 -10.00 -11.15 15.50
N ALA A 133 -10.05 -9.86 15.16
CA ALA A 133 -10.35 -8.81 16.14
C ALA A 133 -11.73 -9.02 16.78
N ARG A 134 -12.76 -9.31 15.97
CA ARG A 134 -14.11 -9.60 16.45
C ARG A 134 -14.18 -10.88 17.28
N SER A 135 -13.50 -11.93 16.84
CA SER A 135 -13.49 -13.23 17.55
C SER A 135 -12.79 -13.13 18.90
N TYR A 136 -11.71 -12.38 18.98
CA TYR A 136 -10.93 -12.20 20.21
C TYR A 136 -11.64 -11.30 21.22
N THR A 137 -12.17 -10.16 20.76
CA THR A 137 -12.77 -9.16 21.66
C THR A 137 -14.22 -9.44 22.02
N GLY A 138 -14.93 -10.23 21.19
CA GLY A 138 -16.39 -10.40 21.28
C GLY A 138 -17.18 -9.17 20.86
N ASN A 139 -16.53 -8.09 20.40
CA ASN A 139 -17.14 -6.85 19.94
C ASN A 139 -17.32 -6.85 18.42
N LEU A 140 -18.25 -6.05 17.91
CA LEU A 140 -18.56 -5.97 16.47
C LEU A 140 -18.02 -4.70 15.79
N ASP A 141 -18.05 -3.57 16.51
CA ASP A 141 -17.78 -2.26 15.96
C ASP A 141 -16.30 -2.09 15.63
N LEU A 142 -16.01 -1.53 14.46
CA LEU A 142 -14.66 -1.20 14.01
C LEU A 142 -14.57 0.30 13.70
N LEU A 143 -13.38 0.86 13.85
CA LEU A 143 -13.06 2.20 13.37
C LEU A 143 -12.12 2.11 12.17
N ALA A 144 -12.26 3.09 11.24
CA ALA A 144 -11.36 3.29 10.12
C ALA A 144 -11.26 4.78 9.76
N LEU A 145 -10.23 5.15 9.01
CA LEU A 145 -10.05 6.55 8.57
C LEU A 145 -10.90 6.85 7.33
N ARG A 146 -11.42 8.08 7.21
CA ARG A 146 -12.34 8.49 6.14
C ARG A 146 -11.78 8.34 4.74
N THR A 147 -10.48 8.51 4.53
CA THR A 147 -9.82 8.40 3.23
C THR A 147 -9.01 7.11 3.07
N ALA A 148 -9.23 6.13 3.95
CA ALA A 148 -8.56 4.83 3.91
C ALA A 148 -9.00 3.97 2.71
N TYR A 149 -8.09 3.09 2.26
CA TYR A 149 -8.37 2.05 1.28
C TYR A 149 -7.77 0.71 1.74
N HIS A 150 -8.64 -0.26 2.00
CA HIS A 150 -8.26 -1.56 2.57
C HIS A 150 -8.55 -2.77 1.66
N GLY A 151 -9.21 -2.58 0.53
CA GLY A 151 -9.44 -3.65 -0.45
C GLY A 151 -10.86 -3.74 -1.01
N PRO A 152 -11.08 -4.62 -2.03
CA PRO A 152 -12.36 -4.74 -2.74
C PRO A 152 -13.27 -5.88 -2.25
N THR A 153 -12.90 -6.71 -1.27
CA THR A 153 -13.82 -7.69 -0.67
C THR A 153 -14.90 -6.99 0.13
N ALA A 154 -16.03 -7.65 0.40
CA ALA A 154 -17.15 -7.01 1.09
C ALA A 154 -16.77 -6.45 2.47
N ALA A 155 -15.99 -7.20 3.25
CA ALA A 155 -15.55 -6.72 4.56
C ALA A 155 -14.51 -5.60 4.43
N ALA A 156 -13.50 -5.70 3.56
CA ALA A 156 -12.52 -4.66 3.33
C ALA A 156 -13.14 -3.36 2.77
N GLN A 157 -14.18 -3.46 1.92
CA GLN A 157 -14.94 -2.29 1.46
C GLN A 157 -15.69 -1.60 2.61
N SER A 158 -16.13 -2.33 3.64
CA SER A 158 -16.83 -1.72 4.77
C SER A 158 -15.96 -0.74 5.56
N VAL A 159 -14.64 -0.99 5.61
CA VAL A 159 -13.64 -0.14 6.27
C VAL A 159 -12.90 0.80 5.30
N THR A 160 -13.18 0.73 4.00
CA THR A 160 -12.65 1.66 3.00
C THR A 160 -13.46 2.95 3.02
N GLY A 161 -12.82 4.10 3.31
CA GLY A 161 -13.49 5.38 3.53
C GLY A 161 -13.81 6.17 2.25
N ILE A 162 -13.23 5.80 1.11
CA ILE A 162 -13.39 6.52 -0.16
C ILE A 162 -14.60 5.99 -0.93
N SER A 163 -15.61 6.85 -1.14
CA SER A 163 -16.90 6.47 -1.73
C SER A 163 -16.79 5.82 -3.11
N GLY A 164 -15.85 6.24 -3.95
CA GLY A 164 -15.63 5.67 -5.29
C GLY A 164 -15.21 4.19 -5.31
N TRP A 165 -14.83 3.63 -4.15
CA TRP A 165 -14.41 2.24 -3.97
C TRP A 165 -15.43 1.40 -3.19
N ARG A 166 -16.55 2.00 -2.76
CA ARG A 166 -17.57 1.32 -1.97
C ARG A 166 -18.79 1.01 -2.81
N HIS A 167 -19.15 -0.26 -2.90
CA HIS A 167 -20.43 -0.67 -3.47
C HIS A 167 -21.54 -0.60 -2.42
N PRO A 168 -22.81 -0.37 -2.80
CA PRO A 168 -23.95 -0.39 -1.87
C PRO A 168 -24.10 -1.77 -1.22
N GLY A 169 -24.63 -1.80 0.01
CA GLY A 169 -24.92 -3.05 0.74
C GLY A 169 -23.74 -3.66 1.47
N MET A 170 -22.67 -2.91 1.72
CA MET A 170 -21.54 -3.40 2.51
C MET A 170 -21.92 -3.60 3.98
N PRO A 171 -21.31 -4.59 4.69
CA PRO A 171 -21.56 -4.84 6.11
C PRO A 171 -21.44 -3.56 6.95
N GLY A 172 -22.29 -3.42 7.96
CA GLY A 172 -22.28 -2.33 8.91
C GLY A 172 -21.25 -2.53 10.04
N ASN A 173 -21.47 -1.82 11.16
CA ASN A 173 -20.61 -1.82 12.33
C ASN A 173 -19.19 -1.24 12.07
N VAL A 174 -19.15 -0.17 11.27
CA VAL A 174 -17.92 0.61 11.04
C VAL A 174 -18.22 2.09 11.25
N ALA A 175 -17.45 2.73 12.11
CA ALA A 175 -17.45 4.16 12.31
C ALA A 175 -16.18 4.77 11.68
N PHE A 176 -16.35 5.87 10.95
CA PHE A 176 -15.24 6.55 10.29
C PHE A 176 -14.83 7.80 11.08
N VAL A 177 -13.54 7.90 11.38
CA VAL A 177 -12.91 9.08 11.96
C VAL A 177 -12.15 9.86 10.90
N ALA A 178 -11.92 11.15 11.13
CA ALA A 178 -11.16 11.97 10.20
C ALA A 178 -9.72 11.45 10.07
N GLU A 179 -9.22 11.46 8.86
CA GLU A 179 -7.79 11.24 8.59
C GLU A 179 -6.97 12.44 9.08
N PRO A 180 -5.83 12.21 9.74
CA PRO A 180 -5.01 13.29 10.32
C PRO A 180 -4.15 13.99 9.27
N ASN A 181 -4.78 14.48 8.20
CA ASN A 181 -4.13 15.19 7.10
C ASN A 181 -3.63 16.56 7.56
N GLN A 182 -2.31 16.75 7.56
CA GLN A 182 -1.69 17.98 8.05
C GLN A 182 -1.73 19.13 7.03
N TYR A 183 -2.11 18.88 5.78
CA TYR A 183 -2.25 19.91 4.76
C TYR A 183 -3.69 20.44 4.63
N ARG A 184 -4.70 19.55 4.55
CA ARG A 184 -6.11 19.92 4.36
C ARG A 184 -7.09 19.25 5.32
N GLY A 185 -6.60 18.78 6.47
CA GLY A 185 -7.44 18.11 7.46
C GLY A 185 -8.51 19.03 8.04
N ILE A 186 -9.58 18.43 8.57
CA ILE A 186 -10.74 19.15 9.07
C ILE A 186 -10.45 20.05 10.30
N PHE A 187 -9.35 19.81 10.99
CA PHE A 187 -8.90 20.62 12.14
C PHE A 187 -7.86 21.68 11.76
N GLY A 188 -7.61 21.86 10.46
CA GLY A 188 -6.69 22.85 9.96
C GLY A 188 -5.31 22.31 9.61
N GLU A 189 -4.49 23.17 9.04
CA GLU A 189 -3.12 22.86 8.65
C GLU A 189 -2.24 22.68 9.89
N ASN A 190 -1.40 21.64 9.89
CA ASN A 190 -0.47 21.32 10.97
C ASN A 190 -1.14 21.19 12.35
N ALA A 191 -2.38 20.70 12.40
CA ALA A 191 -3.14 20.54 13.64
C ALA A 191 -2.53 19.54 14.64
N GLY A 192 -1.60 18.69 14.17
CA GLY A 192 -1.00 17.63 14.97
C GLY A 192 -1.96 16.48 15.27
N ALA A 193 -1.62 15.63 16.23
CA ALA A 193 -2.39 14.43 16.55
C ALA A 193 -3.60 14.68 17.46
N ALA A 194 -3.48 15.62 18.42
CA ALA A 194 -4.42 15.76 19.53
C ALA A 194 -5.91 15.90 19.10
N PRO A 195 -6.32 16.83 18.20
CA PRO A 195 -7.73 16.98 17.86
C PRO A 195 -8.30 15.75 17.13
N TYR A 196 -7.47 15.02 16.38
CA TYR A 196 -7.87 13.78 15.73
C TYR A 196 -8.03 12.63 16.71
N LEU A 197 -7.22 12.59 17.77
CA LEU A 197 -7.35 11.61 18.87
C LEU A 197 -8.60 11.89 19.70
N ASP A 198 -8.95 13.15 19.93
CA ASP A 198 -10.21 13.53 20.58
C ASP A 198 -11.42 13.11 19.74
N GLU A 199 -11.31 13.15 18.40
CA GLU A 199 -12.37 12.63 17.52
C GLU A 199 -12.48 11.10 17.58
N VAL A 200 -11.37 10.36 17.67
CA VAL A 200 -11.41 8.91 17.90
C VAL A 200 -12.23 8.59 19.16
N GLU A 201 -11.92 9.26 20.27
CA GLU A 201 -12.63 9.05 21.53
C GLU A 201 -14.11 9.40 21.44
N ARG A 202 -14.44 10.57 20.87
CA ARG A 202 -15.84 10.97 20.65
C ARG A 202 -16.60 9.99 19.73
N THR A 203 -15.95 9.46 18.72
CA THR A 203 -16.55 8.49 17.80
C THR A 203 -16.84 7.18 18.51
N ILE A 204 -15.94 6.69 19.37
CA ILE A 204 -16.18 5.52 20.21
C ILE A 204 -17.43 5.72 21.06
N GLN A 205 -17.58 6.89 21.71
CA GLN A 205 -18.67 7.19 22.63
C GLN A 205 -20.02 7.44 21.92
N SER A 206 -20.03 7.95 20.69
CA SER A 206 -21.25 8.43 20.03
C SER A 206 -21.70 7.60 18.83
N ALA A 207 -20.80 6.85 18.19
CA ALA A 207 -21.07 6.11 16.96
C ALA A 207 -20.83 4.59 17.06
N THR A 208 -20.52 4.11 18.27
CA THR A 208 -20.35 2.68 18.59
C THR A 208 -21.10 2.36 19.88
N SER A 209 -21.05 1.09 20.30
CA SER A 209 -21.58 0.67 21.61
C SER A 209 -20.73 1.13 22.81
N GLY A 210 -19.67 1.89 22.59
CA GLY A 210 -18.67 2.26 23.61
C GLY A 210 -17.58 1.20 23.79
N ARG A 211 -17.73 0.03 23.15
CA ARG A 211 -16.74 -1.04 23.05
C ARG A 211 -16.56 -1.42 21.60
N VAL A 212 -15.31 -1.59 21.19
CA VAL A 212 -14.97 -1.82 19.79
C VAL A 212 -14.17 -3.11 19.60
N ALA A 213 -14.24 -3.71 18.42
CA ALA A 213 -13.37 -4.83 18.04
C ALA A 213 -11.96 -4.34 17.70
N GLY A 214 -11.85 -3.17 17.11
CA GLY A 214 -10.56 -2.60 16.75
C GLY A 214 -10.64 -1.37 15.87
N MET A 215 -9.48 -0.86 15.48
CA MET A 215 -9.30 0.19 14.49
C MET A 215 -8.24 -0.20 13.48
N LEU A 216 -8.57 -0.06 12.17
CA LEU A 216 -7.61 -0.23 11.08
C LEU A 216 -6.99 1.11 10.72
N VAL A 217 -5.66 1.13 10.65
CA VAL A 217 -4.90 2.32 10.28
C VAL A 217 -3.80 1.95 9.28
N GLU A 218 -3.82 2.58 8.10
CA GLU A 218 -2.65 2.62 7.23
C GLU A 218 -1.61 3.54 7.89
N SER A 219 -0.40 3.06 8.18
CA SER A 219 0.65 3.90 8.79
C SER A 219 1.01 5.11 7.94
N VAL A 220 0.90 4.97 6.61
CA VAL A 220 0.84 6.04 5.63
C VAL A 220 -0.33 5.74 4.70
N GLN A 221 -1.36 6.59 4.66
CA GLN A 221 -2.48 6.39 3.76
C GLN A 221 -2.03 6.51 2.30
N GLY A 222 -1.92 5.36 1.63
CA GLY A 222 -1.38 5.32 0.28
C GLY A 222 -2.29 5.95 -0.76
N TYR A 223 -3.49 5.38 -0.95
CA TYR A 223 -4.46 5.86 -1.92
C TYR A 223 -5.13 7.18 -1.48
N GLY A 224 -5.21 7.43 -0.18
CA GLY A 224 -5.68 8.71 0.39
C GLY A 224 -4.86 9.93 -0.04
N GLY A 225 -3.67 9.75 -0.62
CA GLY A 225 -2.81 10.81 -1.15
C GLY A 225 -1.45 10.92 -0.47
N ILE A 226 -0.89 9.81 -0.01
CA ILE A 226 0.36 9.75 0.76
C ILE A 226 0.27 10.62 2.02
N ILE A 227 -0.68 10.29 2.90
CA ILE A 227 -0.88 11.01 4.15
C ILE A 227 -0.19 10.24 5.26
N ALA A 228 0.96 10.74 5.71
CA ALA A 228 1.65 10.23 6.89
C ALA A 228 0.93 10.65 8.17
N MET A 229 0.88 9.75 9.15
CA MET A 229 0.31 10.06 10.46
C MET A 229 1.21 11.06 11.20
N PRO A 230 0.64 12.12 11.83
CA PRO A 230 1.45 13.02 12.64
C PRO A 230 1.97 12.30 13.89
N PRO A 231 3.15 12.71 14.41
CA PRO A 231 3.73 12.10 15.60
C PRO A 231 2.74 12.00 16.78
N GLY A 232 2.69 10.83 17.42
CA GLY A 232 1.80 10.52 18.53
C GLY A 232 0.38 10.09 18.13
N TYR A 233 0.03 10.08 16.84
CA TYR A 233 -1.32 9.69 16.42
C TYR A 233 -1.53 8.17 16.53
N MET A 234 -0.63 7.36 15.98
CA MET A 234 -0.80 5.91 15.96
C MET A 234 -0.75 5.32 17.37
N SER A 235 0.21 5.76 18.18
CA SER A 235 0.32 5.35 19.58
C SER A 235 -0.88 5.80 20.41
N GLY A 236 -1.31 7.05 20.28
CA GLY A 236 -2.48 7.57 20.98
C GLY A 236 -3.81 6.95 20.53
N ALA A 237 -3.94 6.57 19.25
CA ALA A 237 -5.11 5.83 18.77
C ALA A 237 -5.12 4.40 19.36
N ALA A 238 -3.97 3.72 19.36
CA ALA A 238 -3.84 2.38 19.96
C ALA A 238 -4.23 2.37 21.44
N GLU A 239 -3.81 3.36 22.22
CA GLU A 239 -4.20 3.52 23.63
C GLU A 239 -5.72 3.62 23.81
N ARG A 240 -6.38 4.49 23.03
CA ARG A 240 -7.84 4.71 23.12
C ARG A 240 -8.63 3.48 22.70
N ILE A 241 -8.20 2.82 21.64
CA ILE A 241 -8.84 1.62 21.12
C ILE A 241 -8.72 0.48 22.13
N ARG A 242 -7.56 0.29 22.73
CA ARG A 242 -7.34 -0.73 23.79
C ARG A 242 -8.15 -0.43 25.05
N ALA A 243 -8.23 0.84 25.45
CA ALA A 243 -9.10 1.27 26.57
C ALA A 243 -10.59 0.97 26.31
N ALA A 244 -11.03 1.02 25.04
CA ALA A 244 -12.37 0.61 24.62
C ALA A 244 -12.54 -0.91 24.42
N GLY A 245 -11.53 -1.71 24.75
CA GLY A 245 -11.53 -3.18 24.64
C GLY A 245 -11.24 -3.71 23.25
N GLY A 246 -10.76 -2.88 22.33
CA GLY A 246 -10.44 -3.25 20.97
C GLY A 246 -8.94 -3.45 20.69
N LEU A 247 -8.63 -3.80 19.44
CA LEU A 247 -7.29 -4.05 18.95
C LEU A 247 -6.85 -2.98 17.94
N TYR A 248 -5.58 -2.57 18.02
CA TYR A 248 -4.97 -1.72 17.00
C TYR A 248 -4.45 -2.58 15.84
N ILE A 249 -4.99 -2.37 14.65
CA ILE A 249 -4.66 -3.14 13.44
C ILE A 249 -3.88 -2.22 12.50
N ALA A 250 -2.60 -2.50 12.32
CA ALA A 250 -1.76 -1.78 11.36
C ALA A 250 -1.90 -2.38 9.95
N ASP A 251 -2.36 -1.59 9.00
CA ASP A 251 -2.35 -1.93 7.59
C ASP A 251 -1.02 -1.49 6.96
N GLU A 252 -0.09 -2.43 6.87
CA GLU A 252 1.25 -2.26 6.30
C GLU A 252 1.34 -2.70 4.84
N VAL A 253 0.20 -2.86 4.19
CA VAL A 253 0.11 -3.32 2.79
C VAL A 253 0.86 -2.41 1.83
N GLN A 254 0.99 -1.10 2.12
CA GLN A 254 1.73 -0.15 1.30
C GLN A 254 3.00 0.38 1.96
N SER A 255 2.99 0.62 3.26
CA SER A 255 4.07 1.27 4.03
C SER A 255 5.17 0.33 4.50
N GLY A 256 4.88 -0.97 4.57
CA GLY A 256 5.82 -1.97 5.07
C GLY A 256 6.97 -2.31 4.15
N PHE A 257 7.82 -3.21 4.63
CA PHE A 257 8.99 -3.75 3.92
C PHE A 257 10.07 -2.70 3.62
N GLY A 258 10.28 -1.75 4.54
CA GLY A 258 11.36 -0.75 4.43
C GLY A 258 11.08 0.41 3.49
N ARG A 259 9.87 0.52 2.94
CA ARG A 259 9.52 1.53 1.93
C ARG A 259 9.63 2.96 2.43
N THR A 260 9.34 3.21 3.70
CA THR A 260 9.47 4.54 4.33
C THR A 260 10.93 4.95 4.60
N GLY A 261 11.87 4.03 4.45
CA GLY A 261 13.30 4.27 4.55
C GLY A 261 13.84 4.16 5.98
N ASP A 262 13.21 4.77 6.95
CA ASP A 262 13.71 4.79 8.33
C ASP A 262 13.39 3.51 9.12
N HIS A 263 12.29 2.84 8.77
CA HIS A 263 11.76 1.67 9.48
C HIS A 263 11.40 0.54 8.53
N MET A 264 11.45 -0.70 9.01
CA MET A 264 10.94 -1.88 8.29
C MET A 264 9.42 -1.80 8.14
N TRP A 265 8.72 -1.33 9.18
CA TRP A 265 7.29 -1.15 9.25
C TRP A 265 6.92 0.30 9.51
N GLY A 266 5.91 0.81 8.83
CA GLY A 266 5.52 2.22 8.95
C GLY A 266 5.06 2.61 10.36
N PHE A 267 4.44 1.69 11.11
CA PHE A 267 3.99 1.94 12.48
C PHE A 267 5.14 2.18 13.47
N GLU A 268 6.35 1.74 13.17
CA GLU A 268 7.52 1.94 14.04
C GLU A 268 7.88 3.42 14.19
N ALA A 269 7.51 4.25 13.20
CA ALA A 269 7.75 5.70 13.23
C ALA A 269 7.12 6.40 14.46
N ASP A 270 6.10 5.80 15.06
CA ASP A 270 5.42 6.33 16.26
C ASP A 270 5.59 5.42 17.49
N GLY A 271 6.49 4.44 17.41
CA GLY A 271 6.85 3.54 18.51
C GLY A 271 5.70 2.63 18.98
N VAL A 272 4.63 2.50 18.19
CA VAL A 272 3.51 1.63 18.53
C VAL A 272 3.83 0.18 18.18
N ILE A 273 3.45 -0.75 19.05
CA ILE A 273 3.44 -2.20 18.74
C ILE A 273 1.99 -2.57 18.45
N PRO A 274 1.63 -2.90 17.22
CA PRO A 274 0.27 -3.28 16.84
C PRO A 274 -0.15 -4.60 17.48
N ASP A 275 -1.45 -4.81 17.60
CA ASP A 275 -2.01 -6.09 18.02
C ASP A 275 -2.13 -7.06 16.84
N ILE A 276 -2.43 -6.51 15.64
CA ILE A 276 -2.49 -7.24 14.37
C ILE A 276 -1.79 -6.39 13.30
N VAL A 277 -1.01 -7.03 12.43
CA VAL A 277 -0.37 -6.40 11.26
C VAL A 277 -0.84 -7.09 9.99
N VAL A 278 -1.34 -6.31 9.04
CA VAL A 278 -1.79 -6.77 7.71
C VAL A 278 -0.73 -6.46 6.67
N MET A 279 -0.38 -7.45 5.86
CA MET A 279 0.69 -7.37 4.87
C MET A 279 0.24 -7.93 3.51
N ALA A 280 0.71 -7.31 2.43
CA ALA A 280 0.55 -7.82 1.06
C ALA A 280 1.50 -7.08 0.11
N LYS A 281 1.16 -7.02 -1.18
CA LYS A 281 1.88 -6.27 -2.23
C LYS A 281 3.39 -6.54 -2.23
N GLY A 282 4.17 -5.67 -1.56
CA GLY A 282 5.62 -5.75 -1.49
C GLY A 282 6.17 -7.07 -0.96
N ILE A 283 5.42 -7.77 -0.11
CA ILE A 283 5.79 -9.07 0.44
C ILE A 283 6.12 -10.12 -0.64
N GLY A 284 5.39 -10.08 -1.77
CA GLY A 284 5.53 -11.06 -2.85
C GLY A 284 6.30 -10.55 -4.06
N ASN A 285 6.64 -9.24 -4.12
CA ASN A 285 7.28 -8.60 -5.27
C ASN A 285 6.65 -9.00 -6.62
N GLY A 286 5.31 -8.98 -6.68
CA GLY A 286 4.52 -9.36 -7.87
C GLY A 286 3.88 -10.75 -7.80
N PHE A 287 4.33 -11.64 -6.90
CA PHE A 287 3.62 -12.89 -6.62
C PHE A 287 2.43 -12.64 -5.70
N PRO A 288 1.25 -13.28 -5.94
CA PRO A 288 0.09 -13.17 -5.07
C PRO A 288 0.40 -13.73 -3.68
N LEU A 289 0.54 -12.85 -2.70
CA LEU A 289 0.88 -13.20 -1.33
C LEU A 289 0.39 -12.10 -0.40
N GLY A 290 -0.18 -12.50 0.72
CA GLY A 290 -0.54 -11.66 1.85
C GLY A 290 -0.31 -12.40 3.14
N ALA A 291 -0.32 -11.68 4.25
CA ALA A 291 -0.21 -12.24 5.58
C ALA A 291 -0.91 -11.38 6.62
N VAL A 292 -1.39 -12.03 7.65
CA VAL A 292 -1.74 -11.42 8.94
C VAL A 292 -0.74 -11.93 9.95
N VAL A 293 -0.04 -11.01 10.62
CA VAL A 293 0.83 -11.34 11.76
C VAL A 293 0.20 -10.77 13.02
N THR A 294 0.08 -11.60 14.04
CA THR A 294 -0.58 -11.21 15.28
C THR A 294 0.02 -11.97 16.47
N ARG A 295 -0.35 -11.56 17.67
CA ARG A 295 0.02 -12.29 18.89
C ARG A 295 -0.73 -13.61 18.94
N LYS A 296 -0.07 -14.65 19.45
CA LYS A 296 -0.62 -16.02 19.53
C LYS A 296 -1.97 -16.08 20.25
N GLU A 297 -2.13 -15.33 21.33
CA GLU A 297 -3.37 -15.26 22.11
C GLU A 297 -4.52 -14.62 21.31
N ILE A 298 -4.25 -13.68 20.43
CA ILE A 298 -5.27 -13.05 19.56
C ILE A 298 -5.70 -14.02 18.46
N ALA A 299 -4.79 -14.83 17.94
CA ALA A 299 -5.10 -15.84 16.95
C ALA A 299 -5.83 -17.06 17.52
N ALA A 300 -5.70 -17.35 18.80
CA ALA A 300 -6.20 -18.57 19.43
C ALA A 300 -7.72 -18.81 19.23
N PRO A 301 -8.63 -17.83 19.37
CA PRO A 301 -10.07 -18.05 19.14
C PRO A 301 -10.42 -18.51 17.72
N MET A 302 -9.56 -18.22 16.73
CA MET A 302 -9.79 -18.66 15.35
C MET A 302 -9.71 -20.19 15.19
N ALA A 303 -9.07 -20.89 16.13
CA ALA A 303 -8.96 -22.35 16.11
C ALA A 303 -10.25 -23.08 16.47
N GLU A 304 -11.25 -22.37 17.04
CA GLU A 304 -12.58 -22.96 17.34
C GLU A 304 -13.39 -23.27 16.07
N LYS A 305 -13.04 -22.64 14.96
CA LYS A 305 -13.67 -22.82 13.65
C LYS A 305 -12.60 -23.07 12.59
N PHE A 306 -12.99 -23.76 11.53
CA PHE A 306 -12.09 -23.91 10.39
C PHE A 306 -11.91 -22.58 9.67
N MET A 307 -10.67 -22.15 9.47
CA MET A 307 -10.27 -21.06 8.60
C MET A 307 -9.19 -21.58 7.65
N PHE A 308 -9.51 -21.67 6.38
CA PHE A 308 -8.65 -22.29 5.38
C PHE A 308 -8.69 -21.53 4.06
N HIS A 309 -7.53 -21.08 3.63
CA HIS A 309 -7.32 -20.53 2.29
C HIS A 309 -6.58 -21.58 1.45
N THR A 310 -7.20 -22.10 0.40
CA THR A 310 -6.62 -23.17 -0.42
C THR A 310 -5.21 -22.85 -0.89
N TYR A 311 -4.99 -21.61 -1.36
CA TYR A 311 -3.69 -21.13 -1.84
C TYR A 311 -2.89 -20.34 -0.79
N GLY A 312 -3.42 -20.13 0.39
CA GLY A 312 -2.68 -19.51 1.50
C GLY A 312 -1.44 -20.34 1.83
N ALA A 313 -0.31 -19.70 2.10
CA ALA A 313 0.99 -20.34 2.28
C ALA A 313 1.46 -21.17 1.05
N ASN A 314 1.10 -20.77 -0.17
CA ASN A 314 1.62 -21.39 -1.38
C ASN A 314 3.16 -21.39 -1.37
N PRO A 315 3.84 -22.56 -1.51
CA PRO A 315 5.29 -22.64 -1.40
C PRO A 315 6.04 -21.75 -2.40
N THR A 316 5.56 -21.67 -3.65
CA THR A 316 6.18 -20.82 -4.69
C THR A 316 6.12 -19.33 -4.30
N ALA A 317 4.96 -18.86 -3.84
CA ALA A 317 4.79 -17.48 -3.39
C ALA A 317 5.60 -17.19 -2.10
N CYS A 318 5.64 -18.16 -1.17
CA CYS A 318 6.44 -18.05 0.06
C CYS A 318 7.96 -18.04 -0.24
N ALA A 319 8.42 -18.82 -1.22
CA ALA A 319 9.82 -18.78 -1.66
C ALA A 319 10.19 -17.39 -2.22
N ALA A 320 9.30 -16.80 -3.03
CA ALA A 320 9.46 -15.40 -3.46
C ALA A 320 9.53 -14.43 -2.28
N GLY A 321 8.61 -14.54 -1.31
CA GLY A 321 8.57 -13.69 -0.12
C GLY A 321 9.83 -13.79 0.74
N ARG A 322 10.37 -15.00 0.95
CA ARG A 322 11.66 -15.21 1.62
C ARG A 322 12.80 -14.50 0.90
N ALA A 323 12.87 -14.65 -0.43
CA ALA A 323 13.88 -13.97 -1.22
C ALA A 323 13.73 -12.45 -1.16
N VAL A 324 12.50 -11.91 -1.07
CA VAL A 324 12.26 -10.47 -0.85
C VAL A 324 12.86 -10.01 0.47
N LEU A 325 12.61 -10.70 1.59
CA LEU A 325 13.21 -10.35 2.89
C LEU A 325 14.73 -10.37 2.85
N GLN A 326 15.32 -11.39 2.23
CA GLN A 326 16.77 -11.49 2.07
C GLN A 326 17.34 -10.33 1.24
N VAL A 327 16.70 -9.98 0.12
CA VAL A 327 17.12 -8.84 -0.72
C VAL A 327 17.04 -7.53 0.07
N ILE A 328 15.95 -7.29 0.82
CA ILE A 328 15.82 -6.07 1.62
C ILE A 328 16.99 -5.95 2.62
N ALA A 329 17.33 -7.04 3.29
CA ALA A 329 18.38 -7.04 4.30
C ALA A 329 19.80 -6.94 3.68
N GLU A 330 20.10 -7.79 2.70
CA GLU A 330 21.47 -7.93 2.16
C GLU A 330 21.84 -6.81 1.19
N ASP A 331 20.89 -6.36 0.34
CA ASP A 331 21.14 -5.29 -0.64
C ASP A 331 20.83 -3.89 -0.05
N ARG A 332 20.53 -3.80 1.26
CA ARG A 332 20.27 -2.56 1.98
C ARG A 332 19.19 -1.70 1.32
N VAL A 333 18.14 -2.36 0.84
CA VAL A 333 17.06 -1.71 0.05
C VAL A 333 16.32 -0.64 0.86
N GLN A 334 16.17 -0.84 2.17
CA GLN A 334 15.59 0.16 3.07
C GLN A 334 16.45 1.43 3.14
N ASP A 335 17.77 1.32 3.31
CA ASP A 335 18.67 2.47 3.28
C ASP A 335 18.61 3.20 1.94
N ASN A 336 18.53 2.45 0.83
CA ASN A 336 18.35 3.05 -0.49
C ASN A 336 17.06 3.85 -0.57
N ALA A 337 15.94 3.30 -0.06
CA ALA A 337 14.66 4.01 -0.02
C ALA A 337 14.75 5.32 0.78
N ARG A 338 15.49 5.34 1.89
CA ARG A 338 15.74 6.55 2.69
C ARG A 338 16.57 7.58 1.93
N ILE A 339 17.70 7.16 1.36
CA ILE A 339 18.64 8.07 0.69
C ILE A 339 18.07 8.64 -0.59
N VAL A 340 17.55 7.77 -1.48
CA VAL A 340 16.97 8.17 -2.78
C VAL A 340 15.66 8.92 -2.55
N GLY A 341 14.86 8.50 -1.56
CA GLY A 341 13.62 9.19 -1.21
C GLY A 341 13.85 10.61 -0.74
N ALA A 342 14.86 10.84 0.11
CA ALA A 342 15.24 12.19 0.57
C ALA A 342 15.72 13.06 -0.60
N ALA A 343 16.59 12.55 -1.46
CA ALA A 343 17.09 13.28 -2.63
C ALA A 343 15.94 13.62 -3.61
N LEU A 344 15.02 12.67 -3.85
CA LEU A 344 13.88 12.91 -4.70
C LEU A 344 12.92 13.95 -4.08
N LEU A 345 12.63 13.85 -2.78
CA LEU A 345 11.78 14.80 -2.07
C LEU A 345 12.32 16.24 -2.17
N GLU A 346 13.63 16.43 -2.04
CA GLU A 346 14.27 17.74 -2.24
C GLU A 346 14.00 18.28 -3.65
N ARG A 347 14.20 17.45 -4.70
CA ARG A 347 13.90 17.85 -6.09
C ARG A 347 12.41 18.17 -6.32
N LEU A 348 11.51 17.43 -5.64
CA LEU A 348 10.07 17.72 -5.70
C LEU A 348 9.72 19.06 -5.02
N GLN A 349 10.41 19.43 -3.93
CA GLN A 349 10.25 20.73 -3.30
C GLN A 349 10.74 21.87 -4.21
N ASP A 350 11.82 21.67 -4.98
CA ASP A 350 12.27 22.62 -5.99
C ASP A 350 11.21 22.81 -7.09
N LEU A 351 10.56 21.72 -7.52
CA LEU A 351 9.45 21.81 -8.48
C LEU A 351 8.27 22.62 -7.91
N LYS A 352 7.95 22.47 -6.64
CA LYS A 352 6.92 23.28 -5.97
C LYS A 352 7.23 24.77 -6.03
N GLN A 353 8.49 25.18 -5.94
CA GLN A 353 8.86 26.60 -6.05
C GLN A 353 8.64 27.14 -7.49
N ARG A 354 8.81 26.29 -8.51
CA ARG A 354 8.69 26.67 -9.91
C ARG A 354 7.26 26.59 -10.47
N HIS A 355 6.43 25.69 -9.93
CA HIS A 355 5.06 25.43 -10.40
C HIS A 355 4.02 25.76 -9.35
N THR A 356 3.28 26.87 -9.55
CA THR A 356 2.29 27.39 -8.58
C THR A 356 1.12 26.43 -8.34
N VAL A 357 0.83 25.54 -9.28
CA VAL A 357 -0.22 24.50 -9.16
C VAL A 357 0.12 23.44 -8.13
N ILE A 358 1.38 23.30 -7.71
CA ILE A 358 1.77 22.39 -6.64
C ILE A 358 1.49 23.05 -5.29
N GLY A 359 0.44 22.61 -4.61
CA GLY A 359 0.07 23.12 -3.27
C GLY A 359 0.92 22.51 -2.17
N ASP A 360 1.16 21.20 -2.25
CA ASP A 360 1.94 20.46 -1.24
C ASP A 360 2.82 19.39 -1.87
N VAL A 361 3.94 19.10 -1.19
CA VAL A 361 4.85 17.98 -1.50
C VAL A 361 5.12 17.27 -0.20
N ARG A 362 4.83 15.97 -0.16
CA ARG A 362 4.95 15.18 1.07
C ARG A 362 5.37 13.75 0.82
N GLY A 363 5.77 13.08 1.91
CA GLY A 363 6.06 11.65 1.94
C GLY A 363 7.30 11.31 2.73
N HIS A 364 7.59 10.00 2.82
CA HIS A 364 8.75 9.43 3.51
C HIS A 364 9.35 8.32 2.65
N GLY A 365 10.66 8.25 2.58
CA GLY A 365 11.36 7.28 1.75
C GLY A 365 10.85 7.33 0.31
N LEU A 366 10.48 6.18 -0.25
CA LEU A 366 9.92 6.06 -1.59
C LEU A 366 8.37 5.92 -1.59
N MET A 367 7.71 6.72 -0.72
CA MET A 367 6.28 7.02 -0.76
C MET A 367 6.12 8.54 -0.81
N LEU A 368 5.97 9.12 -2.01
CA LEU A 368 5.97 10.56 -2.25
C LEU A 368 4.74 11.00 -3.04
N ALA A 369 4.29 12.24 -2.84
CA ALA A 369 3.21 12.82 -3.62
C ALA A 369 3.33 14.33 -3.78
N PHE A 370 2.82 14.81 -4.92
CA PHE A 370 2.34 16.18 -5.08
C PHE A 370 0.85 16.26 -4.77
N GLU A 371 0.42 17.33 -4.15
CA GLU A 371 -0.99 17.70 -4.14
C GLU A 371 -1.20 18.96 -4.97
N MET A 372 -2.07 18.84 -5.98
CA MET A 372 -2.32 19.87 -6.97
C MET A 372 -3.50 20.74 -6.56
N VAL A 373 -3.33 22.06 -6.68
CA VAL A 373 -4.36 23.05 -6.29
C VAL A 373 -4.49 24.15 -7.35
N ARG A 374 -5.70 24.68 -7.48
CA ARG A 374 -5.97 25.88 -8.31
C ARG A 374 -5.34 27.12 -7.69
N ASP A 375 -5.38 27.20 -6.36
CA ASP A 375 -4.85 28.30 -5.60
C ASP A 375 -4.31 27.79 -4.25
N ARG A 376 -3.11 28.21 -3.88
CA ARG A 376 -2.42 27.74 -2.67
C ARG A 376 -3.06 28.26 -1.37
N ALA A 377 -3.73 29.43 -1.39
CA ALA A 377 -4.33 30.00 -0.21
C ALA A 377 -5.66 29.29 0.12
N THR A 378 -6.48 29.04 -0.89
CA THR A 378 -7.76 28.32 -0.72
C THR A 378 -7.58 26.80 -0.68
N LYS A 379 -6.47 26.29 -1.21
CA LYS A 379 -6.18 24.86 -1.39
C LYS A 379 -7.25 24.13 -2.22
N GLU A 380 -7.95 24.83 -3.12
CA GLU A 380 -8.95 24.23 -3.99
C GLU A 380 -8.29 23.14 -4.86
N PRO A 381 -8.78 21.87 -4.82
CA PRO A 381 -8.17 20.77 -5.60
C PRO A 381 -8.25 21.03 -7.09
N ASP A 382 -7.15 20.81 -7.81
CA ASP A 382 -7.11 20.93 -9.27
C ASP A 382 -7.00 19.56 -9.95
N ARG A 383 -8.14 18.92 -10.16
CA ARG A 383 -8.23 17.63 -10.85
C ARG A 383 -7.83 17.70 -12.32
N ASP A 384 -8.18 18.80 -13.00
CA ASP A 384 -8.01 18.92 -14.44
C ASP A 384 -6.53 19.06 -14.79
N THR A 385 -5.83 19.98 -14.14
CA THR A 385 -4.38 20.12 -14.29
C THR A 385 -3.64 18.87 -13.81
N THR A 386 -4.12 18.21 -12.75
CA THR A 386 -3.55 16.92 -12.31
C THR A 386 -3.62 15.87 -13.41
N SER A 387 -4.76 15.78 -14.12
CA SER A 387 -4.93 14.83 -15.22
C SER A 387 -4.05 15.18 -16.43
N ALA A 388 -3.92 16.47 -16.77
CA ALA A 388 -3.04 16.91 -17.86
C ALA A 388 -1.56 16.61 -17.56
N VAL A 389 -1.08 16.90 -16.34
CA VAL A 389 0.29 16.57 -15.93
C VAL A 389 0.51 15.06 -15.93
N PHE A 390 -0.48 14.30 -15.46
CA PHE A 390 -0.41 12.84 -15.43
C PHE A 390 -0.23 12.25 -16.84
N GLU A 391 -0.99 12.72 -17.84
CA GLU A 391 -0.82 12.29 -19.24
C GLU A 391 0.56 12.68 -19.77
N ALA A 392 1.01 13.91 -19.52
CA ALA A 392 2.33 14.40 -19.94
C ALA A 392 3.51 13.65 -19.28
N CYS A 393 3.32 13.05 -18.10
CA CYS A 393 4.31 12.18 -17.48
C CYS A 393 4.60 10.94 -18.34
N ARG A 394 3.59 10.36 -18.99
CA ARG A 394 3.77 9.23 -19.92
C ARG A 394 4.68 9.62 -21.08
N GLU A 395 4.48 10.80 -21.66
CA GLU A 395 5.34 11.34 -22.73
C GLU A 395 6.78 11.54 -22.24
N SER A 396 6.93 11.94 -20.98
CA SER A 396 8.22 12.07 -20.30
C SER A 396 8.83 10.73 -19.84
N ARG A 397 8.22 9.59 -20.23
CA ARG A 397 8.67 8.24 -19.89
C ARG A 397 8.61 7.93 -18.38
N LEU A 398 7.64 8.50 -17.67
CA LEU A 398 7.37 8.26 -16.26
C LEU A 398 6.00 7.63 -16.08
N ILE A 399 5.94 6.55 -15.31
CA ILE A 399 4.68 5.87 -14.94
C ILE A 399 4.41 6.10 -13.47
N LEU A 400 3.34 6.81 -13.15
CA LEU A 400 2.91 7.13 -11.79
C LEU A 400 1.39 7.01 -11.65
N SER A 401 0.77 7.47 -10.57
CA SER A 401 -0.69 7.37 -10.42
C SER A 401 -1.32 8.64 -9.84
N LYS A 402 -2.61 8.82 -10.15
CA LYS A 402 -3.48 9.77 -9.46
C LYS A 402 -4.07 9.12 -8.21
N SER A 403 -4.28 9.89 -7.15
CA SER A 403 -4.83 9.43 -5.87
C SER A 403 -5.51 10.56 -5.10
N GLY A 404 -5.97 10.23 -3.89
CA GLY A 404 -6.71 11.16 -3.05
C GLY A 404 -8.20 11.24 -3.41
N PRO A 405 -9.04 11.73 -2.47
CA PRO A 405 -10.49 11.78 -2.64
C PRO A 405 -10.91 12.71 -3.80
N TYR A 406 -10.08 13.69 -4.15
CA TYR A 406 -10.34 14.65 -5.22
C TYR A 406 -9.63 14.29 -6.54
N GLN A 407 -8.84 13.21 -6.58
CA GLN A 407 -7.98 12.85 -7.72
C GLN A 407 -7.00 13.98 -8.11
N SER A 408 -6.57 14.76 -7.12
CA SER A 408 -5.65 15.89 -7.23
C SER A 408 -4.25 15.61 -6.70
N CYS A 409 -3.95 14.35 -6.33
CA CYS A 409 -2.62 13.95 -5.92
C CYS A 409 -1.93 13.12 -7.01
N LEU A 410 -0.71 13.49 -7.40
CA LEU A 410 0.20 12.67 -8.19
C LEU A 410 1.08 11.88 -7.21
N ARG A 411 0.91 10.56 -7.19
CA ARG A 411 1.55 9.64 -6.25
C ARG A 411 2.69 8.89 -6.92
N MET A 412 3.83 8.85 -6.24
CA MET A 412 5.05 8.14 -6.63
C MET A 412 5.43 7.13 -5.56
N VAL A 413 5.43 5.87 -5.93
CA VAL A 413 5.76 4.72 -5.08
C VAL A 413 6.60 3.70 -5.88
N PRO A 414 7.78 4.12 -6.39
CA PRO A 414 8.61 3.31 -7.26
C PRO A 414 9.06 2.02 -6.57
N PRO A 415 9.58 1.03 -7.33
CA PRO A 415 10.42 -0.02 -6.75
C PRO A 415 11.56 0.59 -5.95
N MET A 416 11.86 0.01 -4.78
CA MET A 416 12.85 0.56 -3.86
C MET A 416 14.31 0.43 -4.36
N CYS A 417 14.51 -0.20 -5.50
CA CYS A 417 15.77 -0.20 -6.24
C CYS A 417 15.96 1.02 -7.15
N LEU A 418 15.05 2.02 -7.13
CA LEU A 418 15.29 3.31 -7.78
C LEU A 418 16.63 3.87 -7.29
N SER A 419 17.47 4.38 -8.21
CA SER A 419 18.83 4.82 -7.89
C SER A 419 18.94 6.34 -7.78
N LEU A 420 20.03 6.84 -7.18
CA LEU A 420 20.34 8.28 -7.19
C LEU A 420 20.48 8.84 -8.61
N ASP A 421 21.04 8.04 -9.54
CA ASP A 421 21.15 8.43 -10.94
C ASP A 421 19.79 8.64 -11.64
N ASP A 422 18.72 8.05 -11.08
CA ASP A 422 17.36 8.24 -11.58
C ASP A 422 16.71 9.54 -11.11
N VAL A 423 17.16 10.11 -9.99
CA VAL A 423 16.51 11.26 -9.34
C VAL A 423 16.39 12.45 -10.25
N ASP A 424 17.49 12.87 -10.86
CA ASP A 424 17.49 14.03 -11.77
C ASP A 424 16.63 13.75 -13.02
N ARG A 425 16.73 12.55 -13.60
CA ARG A 425 15.90 12.16 -14.74
C ARG A 425 14.41 12.20 -14.41
N VAL A 426 14.01 11.75 -13.22
CA VAL A 426 12.63 11.79 -12.74
C VAL A 426 12.19 13.23 -12.54
N ALA A 427 12.99 14.05 -11.86
CA ALA A 427 12.67 15.45 -11.60
C ALA A 427 12.54 16.26 -12.92
N ASP A 428 13.47 16.08 -13.86
CA ASP A 428 13.43 16.72 -15.18
C ASP A 428 12.23 16.25 -16.01
N GLY A 429 11.89 14.97 -15.92
CA GLY A 429 10.70 14.43 -16.57
C GLY A 429 9.40 15.00 -16.02
N LEU A 430 9.30 15.17 -14.71
CA LEU A 430 8.18 15.83 -14.04
C LEU A 430 8.11 17.31 -14.43
N ASP A 431 9.23 18.03 -14.42
CA ASP A 431 9.27 19.43 -14.81
C ASP A 431 8.75 19.65 -16.24
N ARG A 432 9.20 18.81 -17.19
CA ARG A 432 8.67 18.84 -18.57
C ARG A 432 7.17 18.57 -18.61
N ALA A 433 6.68 17.62 -17.82
CA ALA A 433 5.25 17.31 -17.75
C ALA A 433 4.44 18.50 -17.23
N PHE A 434 4.90 19.20 -16.20
CA PHE A 434 4.28 20.43 -15.70
C PHE A 434 4.28 21.54 -16.75
N GLN A 435 5.40 21.75 -17.45
CA GLN A 435 5.51 22.75 -18.51
C GLN A 435 4.59 22.44 -19.70
N THR A 436 4.44 21.17 -20.06
CA THR A 436 3.55 20.73 -21.14
C THR A 436 2.09 20.98 -20.76
N ALA A 437 1.69 20.62 -19.56
CA ALA A 437 0.33 20.80 -19.07
C ALA A 437 -0.06 22.29 -18.83
N ALA A 438 0.91 23.17 -18.66
CA ALA A 438 0.68 24.61 -18.50
C ALA A 438 0.50 25.36 -19.82
N ARG A 439 0.73 24.70 -20.97
CA ARG A 439 0.49 25.31 -22.28
C ARG A 439 -1.02 25.36 -22.57
N PRO A 440 -1.55 26.51 -23.01
CA PRO A 440 -2.97 26.69 -23.29
C PRO A 440 -3.45 25.81 -24.44
#